data_77bf7a95065bec1e9de92e4cd507f941
#
_entry.id   77bf7a95065bec1e9de92e4cd507f941
#
_cell.length_a   1.000
_cell.length_b   1.000
_cell.length_c   1.000
_cell.angle_alpha   90.00
_cell.angle_beta   90.00
_cell.angle_gamma   90.00
#
_symmetry.space_group_name_H-M   'P 1'
#
loop_
_entity.id
_entity.type
_entity.pdbx_description
1 polymer ?
#
loop_
_entity_poly.entity_id
_entity_poly.type
_entity_poly.pdbx_seq_one_letter_code
_entity_poly.pdbx_strand_id
1 'polypeptide(L)'
;LLPKNNNQSVNQAMEHAEKSGLNFQGFQIIAADLNADSTAECSQPAWQMLYTTHLQSCSPLHSGGDFSPIPLYKQLKNQPHLSQDLIKWQDNWQACDQLQMNGSVLEKEALNEIAEVNSTLTKHGRYLAAEIEKESGIPTYYYLYRVRGHSLESEQQRSCPQCGGNWALETPLFDVIYFKCDQCRLVSNVSWNF
;
A
#
# COMPACT_ATOMS: atom_id res chain seq x y z
N LEU A 1 -23.47 3.87 1.05
CA LEU A 1 -22.70 3.12 2.04
C LEU A 1 -23.65 2.12 2.71
N LEU A 2 -23.30 0.83 2.65
CA LEU A 2 -24.08 -0.19 3.32
C LEU A 2 -23.66 -0.22 4.80
N PRO A 3 -24.58 -0.18 5.78
CA PRO A 3 -24.24 -0.18 7.22
C PRO A 3 -23.31 -1.32 7.63
N LYS A 4 -23.40 -2.48 6.96
CA LYS A 4 -22.53 -3.63 7.21
C LYS A 4 -21.05 -3.38 6.87
N ASN A 5 -20.74 -2.37 6.06
CA ASN A 5 -19.38 -1.99 5.68
C ASN A 5 -18.81 -0.87 6.55
N ASN A 6 -19.64 -0.25 7.39
CA ASN A 6 -19.19 0.78 8.33
C ASN A 6 -18.54 0.13 9.55
N ASN A 7 -17.56 0.80 10.13
CA ASN A 7 -17.10 0.46 11.47
C ASN A 7 -18.08 0.99 12.54
N GLN A 8 -17.88 0.56 13.78
CA GLN A 8 -18.78 0.96 14.88
C GLN A 8 -18.83 2.48 15.09
N SER A 9 -17.68 3.17 14.97
CA SER A 9 -17.63 4.63 15.16
C SER A 9 -18.44 5.39 14.11
N VAL A 10 -18.43 4.94 12.86
CA VAL A 10 -19.26 5.53 11.78
C VAL A 10 -20.74 5.32 12.06
N ASN A 11 -21.15 4.12 12.48
CA ASN A 11 -22.55 3.85 12.82
C ASN A 11 -23.02 4.70 14.01
N GLN A 12 -22.20 4.83 15.05
CA GLN A 12 -22.50 5.70 16.20
C GLN A 12 -22.60 7.18 15.80
N ALA A 13 -21.72 7.67 14.92
CA ALA A 13 -21.79 9.04 14.42
C ALA A 13 -23.07 9.29 13.61
N MET A 14 -23.49 8.33 12.78
CA MET A 14 -24.73 8.40 12.02
C MET A 14 -25.96 8.44 12.96
N GLU A 15 -26.02 7.56 13.97
CA GLU A 15 -27.08 7.56 14.98
C GLU A 15 -27.12 8.87 15.76
N HIS A 16 -25.97 9.43 16.12
CA HIS A 16 -25.92 10.72 16.83
C HIS A 16 -26.44 11.87 15.95
N ALA A 17 -26.04 11.87 14.66
CA ALA A 17 -26.53 12.85 13.70
C ALA A 17 -28.06 12.79 13.55
N GLU A 18 -28.65 11.59 13.42
CA GLU A 18 -30.09 11.41 13.35
C GLU A 18 -30.80 11.93 14.61
N LYS A 19 -30.29 11.58 15.81
CA LYS A 19 -30.84 12.08 17.10
C LYS A 19 -30.76 13.60 17.23
N SER A 20 -29.82 14.24 16.52
CA SER A 20 -29.65 15.70 16.44
C SER A 20 -30.44 16.34 15.30
N GLY A 21 -31.31 15.58 14.62
CA GLY A 21 -32.18 16.08 13.55
C GLY A 21 -31.48 16.18 12.17
N LEU A 22 -30.27 15.65 12.03
CA LEU A 22 -29.53 15.57 10.76
C LEU A 22 -29.82 14.22 10.10
N ASN A 23 -30.77 14.20 9.18
CA ASN A 23 -31.11 12.97 8.46
C ASN A 23 -30.29 12.82 7.18
N PHE A 24 -29.59 11.69 7.08
CA PHE A 24 -28.90 11.32 5.83
C PHE A 24 -29.93 10.90 4.77
N GLN A 25 -30.07 11.71 3.72
CA GLN A 25 -31.05 11.47 2.64
C GLN A 25 -30.55 10.47 1.59
N GLY A 26 -29.36 9.93 1.75
CA GLY A 26 -28.74 9.05 0.76
C GLY A 26 -27.70 9.77 -0.10
N PHE A 27 -27.24 9.11 -1.13
CA PHE A 27 -26.30 9.66 -2.12
C PHE A 27 -26.76 9.30 -3.52
N GLN A 28 -26.42 10.15 -4.48
CA GLN A 28 -26.63 9.91 -5.89
C GLN A 28 -25.30 9.61 -6.56
N ILE A 29 -25.23 8.50 -7.31
CA ILE A 29 -24.08 8.21 -8.17
C ILE A 29 -24.22 9.11 -9.39
N ILE A 30 -23.30 10.04 -9.56
CA ILE A 30 -23.28 11.00 -10.68
C ILE A 30 -22.64 10.35 -11.90
N ALA A 31 -21.49 9.69 -11.71
CA ALA A 31 -20.74 8.99 -12.76
C ALA A 31 -19.79 7.96 -12.15
N ALA A 32 -19.28 7.04 -12.98
CA ALA A 32 -18.12 6.23 -12.64
C ALA A 32 -16.84 7.05 -12.86
N ASP A 33 -15.89 6.93 -11.96
CA ASP A 33 -14.52 7.41 -12.18
C ASP A 33 -13.81 6.39 -13.07
N LEU A 34 -13.59 6.76 -14.34
CA LEU A 34 -12.96 5.88 -15.32
C LEU A 34 -11.46 5.67 -15.07
N ASN A 35 -10.86 6.48 -14.20
CA ASN A 35 -9.46 6.36 -13.81
C ASN A 35 -9.28 5.62 -12.47
N ALA A 36 -10.38 5.28 -11.78
CA ALA A 36 -10.29 4.52 -10.55
C ALA A 36 -10.02 3.04 -10.84
N ASP A 37 -9.07 2.47 -10.11
CA ASP A 37 -8.80 1.05 -10.14
C ASP A 37 -10.02 0.23 -9.69
N SER A 38 -10.22 -0.91 -10.33
CA SER A 38 -11.24 -1.88 -9.90
C SER A 38 -10.85 -2.45 -8.53
N THR A 39 -11.79 -2.41 -7.60
CA THR A 39 -11.59 -2.99 -6.26
C THR A 39 -11.46 -4.50 -6.33
N ALA A 40 -10.55 -5.08 -5.54
CA ALA A 40 -10.40 -6.53 -5.41
C ALA A 40 -11.74 -7.23 -5.14
N GLU A 41 -12.08 -8.20 -5.98
CA GLU A 41 -13.28 -9.02 -5.80
C GLU A 41 -13.12 -9.94 -4.59
N CYS A 42 -11.94 -10.55 -4.44
CA CYS A 42 -11.60 -11.40 -3.30
C CYS A 42 -11.13 -10.55 -2.11
N SER A 43 -11.84 -10.65 -0.99
CA SER A 43 -11.46 -9.98 0.25
C SER A 43 -10.39 -10.74 1.05
N GLN A 44 -10.07 -11.97 0.68
CA GLN A 44 -9.06 -12.82 1.34
C GLN A 44 -8.12 -13.43 0.30
N PRO A 45 -7.20 -12.65 -0.27
CA PRO A 45 -6.18 -13.17 -1.18
C PRO A 45 -5.19 -14.06 -0.40
N ALA A 46 -4.45 -14.91 -1.11
CA ALA A 46 -3.41 -15.74 -0.50
C ALA A 46 -2.28 -14.92 0.16
N TRP A 47 -2.06 -13.72 -0.33
CA TRP A 47 -1.16 -12.72 0.23
C TRP A 47 -1.57 -11.32 -0.26
N GLN A 48 -1.05 -10.28 0.40
CA GLN A 48 -1.33 -8.88 0.06
C GLN A 48 -0.08 -8.04 0.27
N MET A 49 -0.08 -6.80 -0.22
CA MET A 49 1.06 -5.91 -0.08
C MET A 49 0.64 -4.46 0.13
N LEU A 50 1.48 -3.71 0.82
CA LEU A 50 1.43 -2.25 0.84
C LEU A 50 2.18 -1.72 -0.37
N TYR A 51 1.44 -1.07 -1.27
CA TYR A 51 1.94 -0.47 -2.49
C TYR A 51 1.21 0.83 -2.77
N THR A 52 1.93 1.85 -3.18
CA THR A 52 1.36 3.12 -3.64
C THR A 52 2.35 3.84 -4.55
N THR A 53 1.88 4.80 -5.32
CA THR A 53 2.66 5.78 -6.09
C THR A 53 2.02 7.15 -5.91
N HIS A 54 2.72 8.22 -6.21
CA HIS A 54 2.18 9.59 -6.11
C HIS A 54 0.97 9.85 -7.03
N LEU A 55 0.73 8.98 -8.01
CA LEU A 55 -0.41 9.10 -8.93
C LEU A 55 -1.65 8.34 -8.46
N GLN A 56 -1.53 7.44 -7.48
CA GLN A 56 -2.63 6.61 -7.04
C GLN A 56 -3.49 7.29 -5.98
N SER A 57 -4.81 7.20 -6.14
CA SER A 57 -5.80 7.66 -5.16
C SER A 57 -6.56 6.51 -4.48
N CYS A 58 -6.22 5.26 -4.80
CA CYS A 58 -6.86 4.07 -4.24
C CYS A 58 -6.28 3.67 -2.88
N SER A 59 -6.81 2.61 -2.29
CA SER A 59 -6.26 1.97 -1.10
C SER A 59 -4.80 1.56 -1.32
N PRO A 60 -3.89 1.79 -0.36
CA PRO A 60 -2.51 1.33 -0.48
C PRO A 60 -2.34 -0.17 -0.21
N LEU A 61 -3.39 -0.88 0.13
CA LEU A 61 -3.39 -2.32 0.33
C LEU A 61 -3.84 -3.02 -0.95
N HIS A 62 -2.98 -3.85 -1.55
CA HIS A 62 -3.23 -4.52 -2.82
C HIS A 62 -3.23 -6.04 -2.68
N SER A 63 -4.09 -6.69 -3.44
CA SER A 63 -4.16 -8.15 -3.54
C SER A 63 -2.92 -8.72 -4.25
N GLY A 64 -2.34 -9.76 -3.69
CA GLY A 64 -1.24 -10.48 -4.31
C GLY A 64 -1.68 -11.44 -5.43
N GLY A 65 -2.99 -11.56 -5.69
CA GLY A 65 -3.52 -12.42 -6.76
C GLY A 65 -3.69 -11.69 -8.09
N ASP A 66 -4.17 -10.44 -8.06
CA ASP A 66 -4.57 -9.67 -9.22
C ASP A 66 -4.12 -8.21 -9.19
N PHE A 67 -3.35 -7.82 -8.17
CA PHE A 67 -2.86 -6.46 -7.93
C PHE A 67 -3.96 -5.41 -7.70
N SER A 68 -5.20 -5.78 -7.59
CA SER A 68 -6.29 -4.84 -7.33
C SER A 68 -6.29 -4.31 -5.91
N PRO A 69 -6.70 -3.04 -5.67
CA PRO A 69 -6.72 -2.46 -4.34
C PRO A 69 -7.80 -3.08 -3.46
N ILE A 70 -7.43 -3.41 -2.23
CA ILE A 70 -8.31 -3.95 -1.20
C ILE A 70 -8.84 -2.79 -0.35
N PRO A 71 -10.15 -2.56 -0.27
CA PRO A 71 -10.69 -1.48 0.54
C PRO A 71 -10.40 -1.67 2.03
N LEU A 72 -9.85 -0.63 2.68
CA LEU A 72 -9.50 -0.68 4.10
C LEU A 72 -10.70 -0.96 5.00
N TYR A 73 -11.88 -0.46 4.65
CA TYR A 73 -13.10 -0.71 5.42
C TYR A 73 -13.54 -2.19 5.42
N LYS A 74 -13.06 -2.99 4.46
CA LYS A 74 -13.28 -4.45 4.46
C LYS A 74 -12.28 -5.16 5.35
N GLN A 75 -10.99 -4.80 5.22
CA GLN A 75 -9.88 -5.51 5.86
C GLN A 75 -9.65 -5.06 7.32
N LEU A 76 -9.78 -3.75 7.57
CA LEU A 76 -9.47 -3.12 8.86
C LEU A 76 -10.69 -2.52 9.53
N LYS A 77 -11.87 -3.12 9.33
CA LYS A 77 -13.16 -2.60 9.81
C LYS A 77 -13.18 -2.25 11.30
N ASN A 78 -12.53 -3.05 12.13
CA ASN A 78 -12.50 -2.88 13.58
C ASN A 78 -11.22 -2.19 14.08
N GLN A 79 -10.38 -1.69 13.17
CA GLN A 79 -9.07 -1.10 13.46
C GLN A 79 -8.98 0.33 12.88
N PRO A 80 -9.79 1.29 13.38
CA PRO A 80 -9.83 2.64 12.80
C PRO A 80 -8.50 3.39 12.94
N HIS A 81 -7.73 3.15 14.02
CA HIS A 81 -6.42 3.76 14.20
C HIS A 81 -5.42 3.22 13.19
N LEU A 82 -5.38 1.91 12.96
CA LEU A 82 -4.51 1.30 11.97
C LEU A 82 -4.83 1.80 10.56
N SER A 83 -6.12 1.95 10.22
CA SER A 83 -6.55 2.54 8.94
C SER A 83 -6.09 3.98 8.78
N GLN A 84 -6.19 4.81 9.84
CA GLN A 84 -5.73 6.20 9.81
C GLN A 84 -4.21 6.31 9.68
N ASP A 85 -3.46 5.48 10.40
CA ASP A 85 -2.00 5.48 10.34
C ASP A 85 -1.50 4.99 8.98
N LEU A 86 -2.22 4.04 8.36
CA LEU A 86 -1.94 3.58 7.01
C LEU A 86 -2.16 4.68 5.96
N ILE A 87 -3.23 5.47 6.08
CA ILE A 87 -3.48 6.61 5.19
C ILE A 87 -2.39 7.67 5.35
N LYS A 88 -1.99 8.03 6.58
CA LYS A 88 -0.89 8.96 6.83
C LYS A 88 0.45 8.45 6.26
N TRP A 89 0.69 7.14 6.38
CA TRP A 89 1.87 6.53 5.76
C TRP A 89 1.82 6.66 4.24
N GLN A 90 0.66 6.40 3.62
CA GLN A 90 0.45 6.56 2.17
C GLN A 90 0.73 8.01 1.74
N ASP A 91 0.15 8.99 2.43
CA ASP A 91 0.37 10.41 2.14
C ASP A 91 1.86 10.79 2.19
N ASN A 92 2.58 10.31 3.21
CA ASN A 92 4.02 10.56 3.34
C ASN A 92 4.83 9.87 2.25
N TRP A 93 4.47 8.63 1.91
CA TRP A 93 5.11 7.87 0.84
C TRP A 93 4.93 8.58 -0.52
N GLN A 94 3.71 9.01 -0.82
CA GLN A 94 3.37 9.74 -2.04
C GLN A 94 4.07 11.09 -2.13
N ALA A 95 4.18 11.81 -1.01
CA ALA A 95 4.94 13.07 -0.95
C ALA A 95 6.43 12.84 -1.27
N CYS A 96 7.05 11.80 -0.71
CA CYS A 96 8.42 11.43 -1.02
C CYS A 96 8.58 11.02 -2.49
N ASP A 97 7.66 10.22 -3.02
CA ASP A 97 7.67 9.81 -4.43
C ASP A 97 7.55 11.01 -5.37
N GLN A 98 6.66 11.96 -5.09
CA GLN A 98 6.52 13.17 -5.87
C GLN A 98 7.79 14.04 -5.81
N LEU A 99 8.38 14.23 -4.64
CA LEU A 99 9.61 15.03 -4.49
C LEU A 99 10.78 14.43 -5.26
N GLN A 100 10.98 13.11 -5.19
CA GLN A 100 12.04 12.44 -5.93
C GLN A 100 11.80 12.47 -7.45
N MET A 101 10.54 12.37 -7.90
CA MET A 101 10.19 12.44 -9.32
C MET A 101 10.38 13.84 -9.89
N ASN A 102 10.12 14.88 -9.11
CA ASN A 102 10.35 16.28 -9.52
C ASN A 102 11.84 16.62 -9.68
N GLY A 103 12.74 15.92 -9.00
CA GLY A 103 14.19 16.04 -9.16
C GLY A 103 14.77 17.42 -8.84
N SER A 104 14.15 18.20 -7.94
CA SER A 104 14.57 19.58 -7.67
C SER A 104 14.86 19.90 -6.21
N VAL A 105 13.97 19.48 -5.31
CA VAL A 105 14.07 19.81 -3.88
C VAL A 105 13.95 18.51 -3.07
N LEU A 106 14.91 18.26 -2.17
CA LEU A 106 14.93 17.08 -1.30
C LEU A 106 14.85 15.73 -2.05
N GLU A 107 15.24 15.70 -3.33
CA GLU A 107 15.16 14.48 -4.16
C GLU A 107 15.83 13.27 -3.50
N LYS A 108 17.07 13.46 -3.03
CA LYS A 108 17.87 12.38 -2.45
C LYS A 108 17.27 11.89 -1.11
N GLU A 109 16.87 12.81 -0.26
CA GLU A 109 16.29 12.53 1.06
C GLU A 109 14.94 11.81 0.89
N ALA A 110 14.09 12.30 0.01
CA ALA A 110 12.80 11.70 -0.30
C ALA A 110 12.95 10.30 -0.90
N LEU A 111 13.88 10.13 -1.86
CA LEU A 111 14.20 8.83 -2.40
C LEU A 111 14.69 7.85 -1.33
N ASN A 112 15.56 8.29 -0.42
CA ASN A 112 16.05 7.43 0.66
C ASN A 112 14.91 6.95 1.56
N GLU A 113 13.89 7.76 1.84
CA GLU A 113 12.76 7.36 2.68
C GLU A 113 11.94 6.21 2.07
N ILE A 114 11.82 6.12 0.74
CA ILE A 114 11.03 5.07 0.05
C ILE A 114 11.87 3.90 -0.47
N ALA A 115 13.20 4.08 -0.61
CA ALA A 115 14.10 3.08 -1.21
C ALA A 115 15.00 2.36 -0.19
N GLU A 116 15.29 2.98 0.96
CA GLU A 116 16.19 2.39 1.95
C GLU A 116 15.42 1.56 2.99
N VAL A 117 15.85 0.30 3.16
CA VAL A 117 15.18 -0.65 4.06
C VAL A 117 15.17 -0.20 5.53
N ASN A 118 16.12 0.67 5.90
CA ASN A 118 16.28 1.19 7.26
C ASN A 118 15.78 2.62 7.45
N SER A 119 15.17 3.25 6.44
CA SER A 119 14.57 4.57 6.55
C SER A 119 13.43 4.60 7.58
N THR A 120 13.06 5.78 8.03
CA THR A 120 11.97 5.95 9.00
C THR A 120 10.63 5.54 8.38
N LEU A 121 10.38 5.98 7.16
CA LEU A 121 9.12 5.68 6.44
C LEU A 121 8.99 4.20 6.11
N THR A 122 10.07 3.56 5.64
CA THR A 122 10.08 2.10 5.37
C THR A 122 9.86 1.29 6.64
N LYS A 123 10.52 1.63 7.75
CA LYS A 123 10.30 0.94 9.04
C LYS A 123 8.85 1.07 9.51
N HIS A 124 8.27 2.26 9.38
CA HIS A 124 6.87 2.48 9.73
C HIS A 124 5.92 1.67 8.83
N GLY A 125 6.11 1.70 7.51
CA GLY A 125 5.30 0.92 6.58
C GLY A 125 5.39 -0.59 6.82
N ARG A 126 6.58 -1.11 7.13
CA ARG A 126 6.79 -2.51 7.51
C ARG A 126 6.10 -2.88 8.82
N TYR A 127 6.13 -1.98 9.79
CA TYR A 127 5.37 -2.15 11.04
C TYR A 127 3.86 -2.24 10.76
N LEU A 128 3.32 -1.32 9.95
CA LEU A 128 1.91 -1.36 9.55
C LEU A 128 1.56 -2.64 8.79
N ALA A 129 2.42 -3.10 7.88
CA ALA A 129 2.23 -4.37 7.19
C ALA A 129 2.15 -5.56 8.15
N ALA A 130 3.01 -5.60 9.17
CA ALA A 130 2.98 -6.64 10.21
C ALA A 130 1.70 -6.59 11.06
N GLU A 131 1.23 -5.40 11.44
CA GLU A 131 -0.04 -5.28 12.18
C GLU A 131 -1.24 -5.68 11.30
N ILE A 132 -1.24 -5.35 9.99
CA ILE A 132 -2.26 -5.81 9.05
C ILE A 132 -2.23 -7.34 8.91
N GLU A 133 -1.06 -7.95 8.78
CA GLU A 133 -0.91 -9.42 8.73
C GLU A 133 -1.49 -10.06 9.98
N LYS A 134 -1.20 -9.52 11.15
CA LYS A 134 -1.70 -10.01 12.44
C LYS A 134 -3.23 -9.93 12.56
N GLU A 135 -3.84 -8.83 12.10
CA GLU A 135 -5.29 -8.62 12.16
C GLU A 135 -6.05 -9.46 11.11
N SER A 136 -5.50 -9.56 9.91
CA SER A 136 -6.17 -10.25 8.79
C SER A 136 -5.85 -11.75 8.70
N GLY A 137 -4.72 -12.18 9.26
CA GLY A 137 -4.17 -13.52 9.06
C GLY A 137 -3.60 -13.74 7.65
N ILE A 138 -3.52 -12.68 6.82
CA ILE A 138 -3.05 -12.75 5.44
C ILE A 138 -1.61 -12.23 5.38
N PRO A 139 -0.64 -13.01 4.84
CA PRO A 139 0.73 -12.56 4.66
C PRO A 139 0.79 -11.21 3.95
N THR A 140 1.35 -10.20 4.62
CA THR A 140 1.34 -8.81 4.15
C THR A 140 2.76 -8.33 3.90
N TYR A 141 3.05 -8.00 2.64
CA TYR A 141 4.36 -7.56 2.20
C TYR A 141 4.43 -6.04 2.10
N TYR A 142 5.64 -5.52 2.23
CA TYR A 142 5.96 -4.11 2.02
C TYR A 142 6.67 -3.94 0.70
N TYR A 143 6.21 -3.00 -0.14
CA TYR A 143 6.87 -2.62 -1.38
C TYR A 143 8.03 -1.67 -1.10
N LEU A 144 9.26 -2.12 -1.35
CA LEU A 144 10.48 -1.32 -1.25
C LEU A 144 10.84 -0.82 -2.65
N TYR A 145 10.73 0.48 -2.86
CA TYR A 145 11.02 1.11 -4.15
C TYR A 145 12.49 0.98 -4.55
N ARG A 146 12.74 0.81 -5.83
CA ARG A 146 14.09 0.72 -6.37
C ARG A 146 14.26 1.58 -7.61
N VAL A 147 15.30 2.43 -7.60
CA VAL A 147 15.74 3.26 -8.72
C VAL A 147 17.26 3.34 -8.71
N ARG A 148 17.87 3.67 -9.85
CA ARG A 148 19.33 3.80 -10.02
C ARG A 148 20.08 2.47 -9.83
N GLY A 149 19.98 1.60 -10.81
CA GLY A 149 20.81 0.41 -10.97
C GLY A 149 22.06 0.68 -11.82
N HIS A 150 22.93 -0.30 -11.93
CA HIS A 150 24.08 -0.25 -12.85
C HIS A 150 23.78 -0.96 -14.17
N SER A 151 23.07 -2.07 -14.12
CA SER A 151 22.60 -2.86 -15.26
C SER A 151 21.50 -3.81 -14.84
N LEU A 152 20.72 -4.29 -15.80
CA LEU A 152 19.68 -5.29 -15.54
C LEU A 152 20.25 -6.56 -14.89
N GLU A 153 21.42 -7.01 -15.34
CA GLU A 153 22.09 -8.20 -14.80
C GLU A 153 22.46 -8.02 -13.33
N SER A 154 23.02 -6.85 -12.97
CA SER A 154 23.35 -6.55 -11.56
C SER A 154 22.12 -6.45 -10.68
N GLU A 155 21.02 -5.91 -11.21
CA GLU A 155 19.75 -5.85 -10.47
C GLU A 155 19.15 -7.26 -10.25
N GLN A 156 19.19 -8.13 -11.25
CA GLN A 156 18.69 -9.51 -11.11
C GLN A 156 19.47 -10.34 -10.07
N GLN A 157 20.74 -10.00 -9.84
CA GLN A 157 21.59 -10.65 -8.83
C GLN A 157 21.50 -10.01 -7.44
N ARG A 158 20.70 -8.98 -7.28
CA ARG A 158 20.55 -8.25 -6.03
C ARG A 158 19.95 -9.14 -4.93
N SER A 159 20.65 -9.26 -3.81
CA SER A 159 20.15 -9.95 -2.61
C SER A 159 19.13 -9.12 -1.86
N CYS A 160 18.27 -9.77 -1.07
CA CYS A 160 17.35 -9.09 -0.18
C CYS A 160 18.10 -8.14 0.76
N PRO A 161 17.76 -6.84 0.80
CA PRO A 161 18.52 -5.86 1.59
C PRO A 161 18.38 -6.05 3.10
N GLN A 162 17.44 -6.87 3.55
CA GLN A 162 17.21 -7.14 4.96
C GLN A 162 17.93 -8.39 5.46
N CYS A 163 17.88 -9.51 4.71
CA CYS A 163 18.45 -10.79 5.16
C CYS A 163 19.60 -11.30 4.30
N GLY A 164 19.91 -10.65 3.18
CA GLY A 164 20.95 -11.08 2.24
C GLY A 164 20.60 -12.32 1.40
N GLY A 165 19.41 -12.89 1.59
CA GLY A 165 18.98 -14.09 0.85
C GLY A 165 18.57 -13.79 -0.59
N ASN A 166 18.48 -14.85 -1.42
CA ASN A 166 17.91 -14.74 -2.76
C ASN A 166 16.41 -14.42 -2.68
N TRP A 167 15.97 -13.47 -3.48
CA TRP A 167 14.56 -13.03 -3.53
C TRP A 167 14.08 -12.70 -4.95
N ALA A 168 14.94 -12.91 -5.96
CA ALA A 168 14.57 -12.72 -7.35
C ALA A 168 13.49 -13.73 -7.75
N LEU A 169 12.47 -13.26 -8.43
CA LEU A 169 11.42 -14.09 -9.01
C LEU A 169 11.83 -14.56 -10.40
N GLU A 170 11.53 -15.81 -10.75
CA GLU A 170 11.75 -16.33 -12.10
C GLU A 170 10.87 -15.61 -13.13
N THR A 171 9.66 -15.27 -12.74
CA THR A 171 8.71 -14.51 -13.55
C THR A 171 8.19 -13.32 -12.72
N PRO A 172 8.29 -12.09 -13.24
CA PRO A 172 7.76 -10.91 -12.56
C PRO A 172 6.25 -11.03 -12.33
N LEU A 173 5.77 -10.49 -11.22
CA LEU A 173 4.35 -10.37 -10.92
C LEU A 173 3.87 -8.97 -11.32
N PHE A 174 2.77 -8.90 -12.06
CA PHE A 174 2.09 -7.67 -12.46
C PHE A 174 2.99 -6.66 -13.21
N ASP A 175 4.06 -7.12 -13.85
CA ASP A 175 5.08 -6.30 -14.51
C ASP A 175 5.77 -5.25 -13.60
N VAL A 176 5.53 -5.32 -12.30
CA VAL A 176 6.06 -4.39 -11.29
C VAL A 176 6.95 -5.09 -10.27
N ILE A 177 6.58 -6.28 -9.81
CA ILE A 177 7.29 -6.98 -8.74
C ILE A 177 8.24 -8.01 -9.34
N TYR A 178 9.52 -7.76 -9.21
CA TYR A 178 10.60 -8.63 -9.69
C TYR A 178 11.27 -9.41 -8.54
N PHE A 179 11.05 -8.97 -7.31
CA PHE A 179 11.68 -9.54 -6.13
C PHE A 179 10.64 -9.76 -5.04
N LYS A 180 10.72 -10.91 -4.35
CA LYS A 180 9.85 -11.24 -3.22
C LYS A 180 10.62 -12.04 -2.18
N CYS A 181 10.68 -11.53 -0.96
CA CYS A 181 11.30 -12.19 0.17
C CYS A 181 10.23 -12.59 1.20
N ASP A 182 9.94 -13.87 1.29
CA ASP A 182 8.93 -14.39 2.22
C ASP A 182 9.36 -14.26 3.68
N GLN A 183 10.66 -14.39 3.95
CA GLN A 183 11.23 -14.24 5.29
C GLN A 183 11.09 -12.81 5.81
N CYS A 184 11.34 -11.81 4.96
CA CYS A 184 11.36 -10.40 5.37
C CYS A 184 10.07 -9.65 5.08
N ARG A 185 9.11 -10.29 4.42
CA ARG A 185 7.85 -9.68 3.95
C ARG A 185 8.13 -8.44 3.09
N LEU A 186 9.10 -8.57 2.16
CA LEU A 186 9.47 -7.51 1.22
C LEU A 186 9.18 -7.93 -0.20
N VAL A 187 8.70 -6.97 -1.00
CA VAL A 187 8.65 -7.03 -2.47
C VAL A 187 9.33 -5.81 -3.05
N SER A 188 9.83 -5.89 -4.28
CA SER A 188 10.52 -4.76 -4.93
C SER A 188 10.44 -4.86 -6.44
N ASN A 189 10.57 -3.73 -7.10
CA ASN A 189 10.76 -3.63 -8.54
C ASN A 189 12.24 -3.83 -8.91
N VAL A 190 12.51 -4.01 -10.20
CA VAL A 190 13.83 -3.77 -10.80
C VAL A 190 14.03 -2.27 -10.98
N SER A 191 15.28 -1.79 -10.98
CA SER A 191 15.53 -0.36 -11.23
C SER A 191 14.96 0.10 -12.57
N TRP A 192 14.38 1.28 -12.58
CA TRP A 192 13.87 1.93 -13.80
C TRP A 192 14.96 2.63 -14.61
N ASN A 193 16.12 2.92 -13.99
CA ASN A 193 17.25 3.61 -14.59
C ASN A 193 18.54 2.83 -14.35
N PHE A 194 19.33 2.66 -15.41
CA PHE A 194 20.66 2.06 -15.39
C PHE A 194 21.69 3.09 -15.83
#